data_96d5a9518af032a173e9c7c7d9bca55e
#
_entry.id   96d5a9518af032a173e9c7c7d9bca55e
#
_cell.length_a   1.000
_cell.length_b   1.000
_cell.length_c   1.000
_cell.angle_alpha   90.00
_cell.angle_beta   90.00
_cell.angle_gamma   90.00
#
_symmetry.space_group_name_H-M   'P 1'
#
loop_
_entity.id
_entity.type
_entity.pdbx_description
1 polymer ?
#
loop_
_entity_poly.entity_id
_entity_poly.type
_entity_poly.pdbx_seq_one_letter_code
_entity_poly.pdbx_strand_id
1 'polypeptide(L)'
;NKLLTTVAFKINGKKMFCYEGSIFVAGSAIQWLRDNMQFFKDSKETDKIYSKANKNEKVIVVPALTGLGAPHWQPNTRGAIFGLTRNTTQADIIKATLDSLSFQTLDLIESMEKDAKIKIKEIRVDGGMINNNNFLQSLSNITQVKIIKPENIETTSLGVAYLAGLNAGLIKNENTISKFWKKSKISKPTISKKIIQAEIKDWKKTVKNLIALNS
;
A
#
# COMPACT_ATOMS: atom_id res chain seq x y z
N ASN A 1 11.22 -14.45 11.06
CA ASN A 1 10.82 -13.08 10.74
C ASN A 1 10.73 -12.92 9.22
N LYS A 2 9.71 -12.24 8.77
CA LYS A 2 9.38 -12.11 7.34
C LYS A 2 9.62 -10.69 6.81
N LEU A 3 10.29 -9.86 7.60
CA LEU A 3 10.62 -8.47 7.28
C LEU A 3 12.13 -8.27 7.26
N LEU A 4 12.58 -7.24 6.58
CA LEU A 4 13.96 -6.78 6.64
C LEU A 4 14.12 -5.78 7.80
N THR A 5 15.33 -5.70 8.34
CA THR A 5 15.73 -4.64 9.27
C THR A 5 16.81 -3.82 8.57
N THR A 6 16.57 -2.54 8.38
CA THR A 6 17.46 -1.63 7.68
C THR A 6 17.84 -0.42 8.53
N VAL A 7 18.86 0.32 8.12
CA VAL A 7 19.19 1.60 8.71
C VAL A 7 18.24 2.65 8.14
N ALA A 8 17.38 3.22 8.99
CA ALA A 8 16.49 4.30 8.60
C ALA A 8 17.30 5.59 8.30
N PHE A 9 18.18 5.97 9.21
CA PHE A 9 19.10 7.11 9.05
C PHE A 9 20.23 7.07 10.09
N LYS A 10 21.26 7.88 9.85
CA LYS A 10 22.34 8.14 10.81
C LYS A 10 22.56 9.64 10.93
N ILE A 11 22.38 10.19 12.14
CA ILE A 11 22.56 11.61 12.44
C ILE A 11 23.46 11.71 13.69
N ASN A 12 24.49 12.55 13.64
CA ASN A 12 25.43 12.77 14.76
C ASN A 12 25.99 11.47 15.36
N GLY A 13 26.36 10.52 14.49
CA GLY A 13 26.88 9.21 14.91
C GLY A 13 25.84 8.19 15.38
N LYS A 14 24.63 8.63 15.73
CA LYS A 14 23.53 7.76 16.18
C LYS A 14 22.79 7.15 14.99
N LYS A 15 22.75 5.83 14.92
CA LYS A 15 21.98 5.08 13.92
C LYS A 15 20.58 4.78 14.44
N MET A 16 19.60 4.94 13.58
CA MET A 16 18.22 4.47 13.79
C MET A 16 17.91 3.34 12.81
N PHE A 17 17.21 2.33 13.28
CA PHE A 17 16.80 1.17 12.47
C PHE A 17 15.29 1.17 12.29
N CYS A 18 14.83 0.57 11.20
CA CYS A 18 13.41 0.34 10.94
C CYS A 18 13.18 -1.07 10.41
N TYR A 19 11.97 -1.57 10.58
CA TYR A 19 11.48 -2.70 9.82
C TYR A 19 11.07 -2.24 8.43
N GLU A 20 11.41 -3.04 7.44
CA GLU A 20 11.07 -2.79 6.04
C GLU A 20 10.37 -4.02 5.47
N GLY A 21 9.28 -3.80 4.73
CA GLY A 21 8.61 -4.81 3.94
C GLY A 21 8.35 -4.26 2.55
N SER A 22 8.69 -5.03 1.52
CA SER A 22 8.54 -4.63 0.13
C SER A 22 7.34 -5.32 -0.51
N ILE A 23 6.45 -4.54 -1.11
CA ILE A 23 5.44 -4.98 -2.07
C ILE A 23 6.06 -4.83 -3.45
N PHE A 24 6.32 -5.94 -4.16
CA PHE A 24 7.04 -5.91 -5.44
C PHE A 24 6.27 -5.21 -6.54
N VAL A 25 4.95 -5.33 -6.53
CA VAL A 25 4.06 -4.79 -7.55
C VAL A 25 2.99 -3.92 -6.88
N ALA A 26 3.21 -2.61 -6.88
CA ALA A 26 2.28 -1.61 -6.35
C ALA A 26 1.75 -0.71 -7.48
N GLY A 27 2.28 0.49 -7.66
CA GLY A 27 1.88 1.37 -8.76
C GLY A 27 2.07 0.76 -10.14
N SER A 28 3.02 -0.15 -10.30
CA SER A 28 3.24 -0.92 -11.53
C SER A 28 2.06 -1.82 -11.93
N ALA A 29 1.22 -2.28 -10.98
CA ALA A 29 -0.02 -2.98 -11.32
C ALA A 29 -1.01 -2.04 -12.05
N ILE A 30 -1.09 -0.79 -11.63
CA ILE A 30 -1.94 0.21 -12.28
C ILE A 30 -1.37 0.60 -13.65
N GLN A 31 -0.05 0.71 -13.76
CA GLN A 31 0.61 0.93 -15.05
C GLN A 31 0.34 -0.24 -16.01
N TRP A 32 0.43 -1.48 -15.53
CA TRP A 32 0.12 -2.67 -16.32
C TRP A 32 -1.32 -2.66 -16.83
N LEU A 33 -2.30 -2.30 -16.00
CA LEU A 33 -3.71 -2.17 -16.43
C LEU A 33 -3.88 -1.07 -17.48
N ARG A 34 -3.10 0.03 -17.39
CA ARG A 34 -3.13 1.11 -18.40
C ARG A 34 -2.44 0.71 -19.68
N ASP A 35 -1.19 0.25 -19.61
CA ASP A 35 -0.29 0.16 -20.76
C ASP A 35 -0.47 -1.17 -21.53
N ASN A 36 -0.66 -2.28 -20.80
CA ASN A 36 -0.78 -3.61 -21.43
C ASN A 36 -2.25 -4.02 -21.60
N MET A 37 -3.10 -3.77 -20.62
CA MET A 37 -4.52 -4.12 -20.68
C MET A 37 -5.38 -3.03 -21.34
N GLN A 38 -4.86 -1.80 -21.44
CA GLN A 38 -5.53 -0.65 -22.08
C GLN A 38 -6.91 -0.33 -21.46
N PHE A 39 -7.06 -0.53 -20.16
CA PHE A 39 -8.31 -0.31 -19.44
C PHE A 39 -8.67 1.16 -19.26
N PHE A 40 -7.68 2.04 -19.29
CA PHE A 40 -7.82 3.50 -19.19
C PHE A 40 -6.57 4.17 -19.78
N LYS A 41 -6.65 5.50 -20.02
CA LYS A 41 -5.54 6.27 -20.59
C LYS A 41 -4.69 6.98 -19.54
N ASP A 42 -5.32 7.54 -18.50
CA ASP A 42 -4.65 8.25 -17.41
C ASP A 42 -4.96 7.56 -16.07
N SER A 43 -3.94 7.31 -15.27
CA SER A 43 -4.08 6.71 -13.93
C SER A 43 -5.01 7.52 -13.00
N LYS A 44 -5.20 8.81 -13.24
CA LYS A 44 -6.17 9.64 -12.53
C LYS A 44 -7.62 9.20 -12.71
N GLU A 45 -7.93 8.53 -13.83
CA GLU A 45 -9.26 8.00 -14.10
C GLU A 45 -9.67 6.89 -13.12
N THR A 46 -8.67 6.20 -12.55
CA THR A 46 -8.91 5.05 -11.66
C THR A 46 -9.75 5.40 -10.43
N ASP A 47 -9.69 6.63 -9.93
CA ASP A 47 -10.52 7.06 -8.80
C ASP A 47 -12.01 7.06 -9.18
N LYS A 48 -12.35 7.61 -10.35
CA LYS A 48 -13.71 7.61 -10.88
C LYS A 48 -14.19 6.21 -11.28
N ILE A 49 -13.30 5.41 -11.89
CA ILE A 49 -13.62 4.06 -12.33
C ILE A 49 -13.86 3.15 -11.12
N TYR A 50 -13.07 3.26 -10.06
CA TYR A 50 -13.27 2.52 -8.80
C TYR A 50 -14.71 2.65 -8.29
N SER A 51 -15.27 3.85 -8.33
CA SER A 51 -16.64 4.10 -7.87
C SER A 51 -17.74 3.46 -8.72
N LYS A 52 -17.41 3.02 -9.95
CA LYS A 52 -18.35 2.35 -10.88
C LYS A 52 -18.36 0.84 -10.72
N ALA A 53 -17.44 0.26 -9.97
CA ALA A 53 -17.36 -1.18 -9.77
C ALA A 53 -18.63 -1.71 -9.08
N ASN A 54 -19.05 -2.89 -9.50
CA ASN A 54 -20.22 -3.56 -8.94
C ASN A 54 -19.87 -4.13 -7.55
N LYS A 55 -20.57 -3.66 -6.53
CA LYS A 55 -20.35 -4.09 -5.14
C LYS A 55 -20.68 -5.57 -4.89
N ASN A 56 -21.44 -6.20 -5.77
CA ASN A 56 -21.81 -7.61 -5.66
C ASN A 56 -20.80 -8.55 -6.32
N GLU A 57 -19.89 -8.03 -7.17
CA GLU A 57 -18.82 -8.81 -7.77
C GLU A 57 -17.70 -9.04 -6.76
N LYS A 58 -17.27 -10.30 -6.62
CA LYS A 58 -16.23 -10.72 -5.69
C LYS A 58 -14.92 -11.06 -6.41
N VAL A 59 -14.46 -10.12 -7.22
CA VAL A 59 -13.19 -10.28 -7.94
C VAL A 59 -12.03 -10.06 -6.97
N ILE A 60 -11.05 -10.96 -7.00
CA ILE A 60 -9.78 -10.83 -6.29
C ILE A 60 -8.65 -10.85 -7.30
N VAL A 61 -7.85 -9.80 -7.32
CA VAL A 61 -6.62 -9.72 -8.13
C VAL A 61 -5.43 -9.89 -7.20
N VAL A 62 -4.56 -10.84 -7.51
CA VAL A 62 -3.24 -10.95 -6.88
C VAL A 62 -2.19 -10.51 -7.90
N PRO A 63 -1.69 -9.27 -7.85
CA PRO A 63 -0.87 -8.70 -8.91
C PRO A 63 0.61 -9.11 -8.77
N ALA A 64 0.90 -10.41 -8.67
CA ALA A 64 2.25 -10.93 -8.54
C ALA A 64 2.97 -10.97 -9.90
N LEU A 65 3.03 -9.82 -10.63
CA LEU A 65 3.63 -9.73 -11.96
C LEU A 65 5.13 -10.06 -11.97
N THR A 66 5.81 -9.80 -10.85
CA THR A 66 7.22 -10.13 -10.62
C THR A 66 7.41 -10.95 -9.33
N GLY A 67 6.37 -11.66 -8.91
CA GLY A 67 6.36 -12.39 -7.65
C GLY A 67 5.70 -11.63 -6.51
N LEU A 68 5.67 -12.28 -5.32
CA LEU A 68 5.18 -11.69 -4.07
C LEU A 68 6.37 -11.35 -3.15
N GLY A 69 6.42 -10.10 -2.70
CA GLY A 69 7.38 -9.62 -1.72
C GLY A 69 7.04 -10.04 -0.29
N ALA A 70 7.41 -9.20 0.67
CA ALA A 70 7.10 -9.43 2.07
C ALA A 70 5.57 -9.45 2.32
N PRO A 71 5.09 -10.26 3.24
CA PRO A 71 5.80 -11.23 4.07
C PRO A 71 5.94 -12.62 3.43
N HIS A 72 5.55 -12.79 2.18
CA HIS A 72 5.45 -14.09 1.51
C HIS A 72 6.80 -14.56 0.94
N TRP A 73 7.57 -13.65 0.32
CA TRP A 73 8.87 -13.90 -0.32
C TRP A 73 8.80 -15.03 -1.34
N GLN A 74 7.86 -14.90 -2.30
CA GLN A 74 7.60 -15.88 -3.36
C GLN A 74 7.91 -15.28 -4.74
N PRO A 75 9.18 -15.27 -5.17
CA PRO A 75 9.59 -14.62 -6.42
C PRO A 75 9.06 -15.32 -7.68
N ASN A 76 8.74 -16.60 -7.56
CA ASN A 76 8.26 -17.42 -8.69
C ASN A 76 6.73 -17.39 -8.86
N THR A 77 5.98 -16.97 -7.85
CA THR A 77 4.52 -16.83 -7.96
C THR A 77 4.18 -15.80 -9.04
N ARG A 78 3.17 -16.10 -9.86
CA ARG A 78 2.66 -15.19 -10.89
C ARG A 78 1.26 -14.72 -10.54
N GLY A 79 0.91 -13.53 -11.09
CA GLY A 79 -0.37 -12.89 -10.82
C GLY A 79 -1.55 -13.70 -11.35
N ALA A 80 -2.70 -13.53 -10.67
CA ALA A 80 -3.94 -14.17 -11.08
C ALA A 80 -5.16 -13.31 -10.74
N ILE A 81 -6.24 -13.53 -11.46
CA ILE A 81 -7.56 -12.92 -11.24
C ILE A 81 -8.53 -14.05 -10.91
N PHE A 82 -9.24 -13.93 -9.80
CA PHE A 82 -10.19 -14.93 -9.30
C PHE A 82 -11.59 -14.33 -9.22
N GLY A 83 -12.61 -15.18 -9.27
CA GLY A 83 -14.01 -14.79 -9.07
C GLY A 83 -14.64 -14.08 -10.25
N LEU A 84 -14.11 -14.27 -11.47
CA LEU A 84 -14.71 -13.72 -12.69
C LEU A 84 -16.08 -14.35 -12.97
N THR A 85 -17.06 -13.51 -13.29
CA THR A 85 -18.35 -13.89 -13.82
C THR A 85 -18.56 -13.21 -15.17
N ARG A 86 -19.61 -13.58 -15.88
CA ARG A 86 -19.95 -12.90 -17.15
C ARG A 86 -20.36 -11.43 -16.95
N ASN A 87 -20.64 -11.01 -15.72
CA ASN A 87 -21.01 -9.63 -15.38
C ASN A 87 -19.79 -8.79 -14.95
N THR A 88 -18.62 -9.42 -14.76
CA THR A 88 -17.39 -8.72 -14.35
C THR A 88 -16.98 -7.72 -15.43
N THR A 89 -16.73 -6.50 -15.00
CA THR A 89 -16.33 -5.37 -15.83
C THR A 89 -14.88 -4.98 -15.61
N GLN A 90 -14.35 -4.11 -16.47
CA GLN A 90 -13.03 -3.49 -16.24
C GLN A 90 -12.97 -2.74 -14.90
N ALA A 91 -14.07 -2.09 -14.50
CA ALA A 91 -14.13 -1.35 -13.24
C ALA A 91 -13.95 -2.27 -12.02
N ASP A 92 -14.49 -3.49 -12.09
CA ASP A 92 -14.34 -4.49 -11.02
C ASP A 92 -12.89 -4.97 -10.91
N ILE A 93 -12.21 -5.19 -12.03
CA ILE A 93 -10.80 -5.59 -12.06
C ILE A 93 -9.92 -4.45 -11.54
N ILE A 94 -10.16 -3.21 -11.96
CA ILE A 94 -9.40 -2.03 -11.48
C ILE A 94 -9.58 -1.86 -9.98
N LYS A 95 -10.82 -1.94 -9.47
CA LYS A 95 -11.10 -1.89 -8.03
C LYS A 95 -10.38 -3.00 -7.29
N ALA A 96 -10.49 -4.24 -7.73
CA ALA A 96 -9.85 -5.40 -7.10
C ALA A 96 -8.31 -5.28 -7.11
N THR A 97 -7.72 -4.69 -8.15
CA THR A 97 -6.28 -4.40 -8.20
C THR A 97 -5.89 -3.35 -7.16
N LEU A 98 -6.63 -2.26 -7.02
CA LEU A 98 -6.37 -1.25 -5.99
C LEU A 98 -6.56 -1.81 -4.58
N ASP A 99 -7.62 -2.59 -4.36
CA ASP A 99 -7.87 -3.24 -3.07
C ASP A 99 -6.78 -4.26 -2.71
N SER A 100 -6.21 -4.96 -3.71
CA SER A 100 -5.12 -5.90 -3.49
C SER A 100 -3.88 -5.25 -2.85
N LEU A 101 -3.60 -4.00 -3.18
CA LEU A 101 -2.50 -3.24 -2.56
C LEU A 101 -2.79 -2.91 -1.10
N SER A 102 -4.07 -2.66 -0.79
CA SER A 102 -4.51 -2.45 0.59
C SER A 102 -4.42 -3.75 1.41
N PHE A 103 -4.76 -4.91 0.81
CA PHE A 103 -4.61 -6.21 1.46
C PHE A 103 -3.14 -6.59 1.65
N GLN A 104 -2.27 -6.38 0.66
CA GLN A 104 -0.82 -6.61 0.82
C GLN A 104 -0.24 -5.70 1.91
N THR A 105 -0.70 -4.45 2.01
CA THR A 105 -0.31 -3.54 3.10
C THR A 105 -0.78 -4.07 4.46
N LEU A 106 -1.99 -4.66 4.54
CA LEU A 106 -2.46 -5.32 5.76
C LEU A 106 -1.55 -6.49 6.15
N ASP A 107 -1.14 -7.32 5.20
CA ASP A 107 -0.23 -8.45 5.45
C ASP A 107 1.11 -7.96 6.02
N LEU A 108 1.64 -6.82 5.52
CA LEU A 108 2.84 -6.17 6.06
C LEU A 108 2.62 -5.63 7.48
N ILE A 109 1.50 -4.92 7.72
CA ILE A 109 1.17 -4.37 9.03
C ILE A 109 1.08 -5.48 10.07
N GLU A 110 0.37 -6.56 9.77
CA GLU A 110 0.25 -7.71 10.69
C GLU A 110 1.61 -8.32 11.01
N SER A 111 2.51 -8.39 10.03
CA SER A 111 3.88 -8.87 10.23
C SER A 111 4.72 -7.90 11.07
N MET A 112 4.61 -6.59 10.81
CA MET A 112 5.30 -5.55 11.59
C MET A 112 4.83 -5.52 13.05
N GLU A 113 3.51 -5.57 13.26
CA GLU A 113 2.93 -5.61 14.60
C GLU A 113 3.38 -6.84 15.41
N LYS A 114 3.46 -7.99 14.73
CA LYS A 114 3.91 -9.25 15.34
C LYS A 114 5.38 -9.19 15.73
N ASP A 115 6.23 -8.67 14.85
CA ASP A 115 7.69 -8.63 15.07
C ASP A 115 8.06 -7.53 16.10
N ALA A 116 7.47 -6.35 15.99
CA ALA A 116 7.73 -5.23 16.89
C ALA A 116 6.97 -5.31 18.23
N LYS A 117 5.96 -6.20 18.34
CA LYS A 117 5.04 -6.31 19.51
C LYS A 117 4.34 -4.99 19.86
N ILE A 118 4.03 -4.19 18.85
CA ILE A 118 3.31 -2.90 18.98
C ILE A 118 2.10 -2.90 18.07
N LYS A 119 1.17 -1.97 18.31
CA LYS A 119 0.04 -1.68 17.43
C LYS A 119 0.29 -0.45 16.58
N ILE A 120 0.16 -0.57 15.27
CA ILE A 120 0.26 0.54 14.33
C ILE A 120 -1.05 1.33 14.39
N LYS A 121 -0.97 2.62 14.73
CA LYS A 121 -2.14 3.49 14.90
C LYS A 121 -2.39 4.41 13.71
N GLU A 122 -1.37 4.65 12.90
CA GLU A 122 -1.45 5.50 11.71
C GLU A 122 -0.43 5.07 10.66
N ILE A 123 -0.80 5.28 9.41
CA ILE A 123 0.08 5.11 8.25
C ILE A 123 0.20 6.46 7.56
N ARG A 124 1.42 6.90 7.32
CA ARG A 124 1.72 8.04 6.47
C ARG A 124 2.06 7.53 5.09
N VAL A 125 1.44 8.13 4.08
CA VAL A 125 1.54 7.68 2.69
C VAL A 125 2.08 8.79 1.80
N ASP A 126 2.79 8.40 0.74
CA ASP A 126 3.30 9.32 -0.28
C ASP A 126 3.28 8.69 -1.69
N GLY A 127 3.77 9.44 -2.68
CA GLY A 127 3.82 9.00 -4.05
C GLY A 127 2.52 9.19 -4.84
N GLY A 128 2.54 8.87 -6.13
CA GLY A 128 1.46 9.20 -7.07
C GLY A 128 0.10 8.55 -6.77
N MET A 129 0.09 7.35 -6.21
CA MET A 129 -1.15 6.61 -5.94
C MET A 129 -2.05 7.26 -4.89
N ILE A 130 -1.49 8.07 -3.98
CA ILE A 130 -2.26 8.73 -2.92
C ILE A 130 -3.17 9.85 -3.42
N ASN A 131 -3.15 10.15 -4.72
CA ASN A 131 -4.12 11.05 -5.35
C ASN A 131 -5.48 10.37 -5.61
N ASN A 132 -5.54 9.03 -5.55
CA ASN A 132 -6.78 8.28 -5.61
C ASN A 132 -7.42 8.21 -4.21
N ASN A 133 -8.55 8.92 -4.04
CA ASN A 133 -9.24 8.99 -2.74
C ASN A 133 -9.92 7.68 -2.36
N ASN A 134 -10.45 6.95 -3.34
CA ASN A 134 -11.06 5.64 -3.12
C ASN A 134 -10.02 4.62 -2.65
N PHE A 135 -8.81 4.66 -3.21
CA PHE A 135 -7.69 3.84 -2.74
C PHE A 135 -7.32 4.17 -1.28
N LEU A 136 -7.21 5.46 -0.92
CA LEU A 136 -6.91 5.84 0.48
C LEU A 136 -8.01 5.39 1.44
N GLN A 137 -9.28 5.44 1.02
CA GLN A 137 -10.38 4.97 1.84
C GLN A 137 -10.39 3.44 1.94
N SER A 138 -10.15 2.73 0.85
CA SER A 138 -9.97 1.26 0.84
C SER A 138 -8.84 0.83 1.76
N LEU A 139 -7.68 1.49 1.64
CA LEU A 139 -6.51 1.22 2.49
C LEU A 139 -6.87 1.38 3.98
N SER A 140 -7.56 2.45 4.34
CA SER A 140 -7.99 2.67 5.73
C SER A 140 -9.01 1.62 6.19
N ASN A 141 -9.98 1.28 5.35
CA ASN A 141 -11.01 0.29 5.66
C ASN A 141 -10.44 -1.12 5.85
N ILE A 142 -9.54 -1.55 4.95
CA ILE A 142 -8.96 -2.88 4.98
C ILE A 142 -7.97 -3.02 6.14
N THR A 143 -7.09 -2.04 6.33
CA THR A 143 -6.09 -2.09 7.40
C THR A 143 -6.66 -1.75 8.77
N GLN A 144 -7.83 -1.11 8.85
CA GLN A 144 -8.44 -0.57 10.07
C GLN A 144 -7.54 0.45 10.78
N VAL A 145 -6.68 1.12 10.00
CA VAL A 145 -5.72 2.12 10.49
C VAL A 145 -6.00 3.47 9.84
N LYS A 146 -5.71 4.53 10.57
CA LYS A 146 -5.80 5.91 10.08
C LYS A 146 -4.71 6.16 9.03
N ILE A 147 -5.11 6.60 7.83
CA ILE A 147 -4.20 6.96 6.74
C ILE A 147 -4.04 8.48 6.70
N ILE A 148 -2.81 8.95 6.66
CA ILE A 148 -2.49 10.39 6.64
C ILE A 148 -1.72 10.71 5.36
N LYS A 149 -2.34 11.54 4.51
CA LYS A 149 -1.73 12.12 3.32
C LYS A 149 -1.04 13.43 3.69
N PRO A 150 0.24 13.64 3.32
CA PRO A 150 0.92 14.92 3.52
C PRO A 150 0.46 15.98 2.50
N GLU A 151 0.77 17.25 2.76
CA GLU A 151 0.61 18.34 1.79
C GLU A 151 1.60 18.18 0.63
N ASN A 152 2.85 17.91 0.94
CA ASN A 152 3.87 17.63 -0.06
C ASN A 152 4.06 16.10 -0.18
N ILE A 153 3.87 15.59 -1.39
CA ILE A 153 3.94 14.16 -1.70
C ILE A 153 5.36 13.69 -2.08
N GLU A 154 6.31 14.62 -2.23
CA GLU A 154 7.71 14.34 -2.57
C GLU A 154 8.54 14.15 -1.29
N THR A 155 8.15 13.22 -0.44
CA THR A 155 8.73 13.07 0.90
C THR A 155 10.18 12.58 0.86
N THR A 156 10.59 11.83 -0.15
CA THR A 156 11.97 11.40 -0.34
C THR A 156 12.90 12.57 -0.59
N SER A 157 12.56 13.45 -1.53
CA SER A 157 13.33 14.66 -1.85
C SER A 157 13.41 15.62 -0.65
N LEU A 158 12.28 15.78 0.06
CA LEU A 158 12.25 16.57 1.29
C LEU A 158 13.15 15.99 2.38
N GLY A 159 13.15 14.67 2.55
CA GLY A 159 14.01 14.00 3.53
C GLY A 159 15.49 14.29 3.28
N VAL A 160 15.95 14.20 2.03
CA VAL A 160 17.32 14.54 1.63
C VAL A 160 17.61 16.02 1.88
N ALA A 161 16.69 16.92 1.50
CA ALA A 161 16.85 18.37 1.72
C ALA A 161 16.95 18.71 3.21
N TYR A 162 16.18 18.05 4.07
CA TYR A 162 16.24 18.25 5.53
C TYR A 162 17.57 17.78 6.12
N LEU A 163 18.09 16.64 5.68
CA LEU A 163 19.40 16.14 6.12
C LEU A 163 20.53 17.08 5.68
N ALA A 164 20.48 17.59 4.44
CA ALA A 164 21.42 18.58 3.96
C ALA A 164 21.33 19.89 4.76
N GLY A 165 20.11 20.37 5.04
CA GLY A 165 19.88 21.57 5.84
C GLY A 165 20.35 21.46 7.29
N LEU A 166 20.23 20.26 7.92
CA LEU A 166 20.81 19.98 9.23
C LEU A 166 22.34 20.07 9.19
N ASN A 167 22.96 19.44 8.19
CA ASN A 167 24.41 19.43 8.06
C ASN A 167 24.99 20.85 7.76
N ALA A 168 24.27 21.64 6.98
CA ALA A 168 24.65 23.02 6.66
C ALA A 168 24.32 24.03 7.77
N GLY A 169 23.73 23.61 8.87
CA GLY A 169 23.31 24.50 9.98
C GLY A 169 22.09 25.38 9.69
N LEU A 170 21.43 25.18 8.54
CA LEU A 170 20.20 25.90 8.16
C LEU A 170 18.97 25.42 8.96
N ILE A 171 18.99 24.17 9.39
CA ILE A 171 17.97 23.58 10.27
C ILE A 171 18.61 23.30 11.61
N LYS A 172 18.06 23.88 12.68
CA LYS A 172 18.65 23.84 14.02
C LYS A 172 18.79 22.42 14.61
N ASN A 173 17.78 21.59 14.43
CA ASN A 173 17.75 20.23 14.95
C ASN A 173 16.62 19.40 14.31
N GLU A 174 16.60 18.10 14.57
CA GLU A 174 15.62 17.12 14.05
C GLU A 174 14.18 17.48 14.46
N ASN A 175 13.96 18.05 15.66
CA ASN A 175 12.63 18.47 16.12
C ASN A 175 12.04 19.60 15.26
N THR A 176 12.89 20.40 14.62
CA THR A 176 12.47 21.44 13.67
C THR A 176 11.87 20.84 12.42
N ILE A 177 12.40 19.71 11.94
CA ILE A 177 11.91 18.99 10.74
C ILE A 177 10.46 18.54 10.95
N SER A 178 10.13 18.03 12.13
CA SER A 178 8.78 17.54 12.42
C SER A 178 7.71 18.64 12.31
N LYS A 179 8.08 19.91 12.48
CA LYS A 179 7.19 21.08 12.34
C LYS A 179 6.90 21.45 10.89
N PHE A 180 7.77 21.06 9.96
CA PHE A 180 7.58 21.31 8.53
C PHE A 180 6.62 20.30 7.90
N TRP A 181 6.45 19.13 8.53
CA TRP A 181 5.54 18.12 8.02
C TRP A 181 4.08 18.52 8.30
N LYS A 182 3.33 18.73 7.24
CA LYS A 182 1.91 19.09 7.31
C LYS A 182 1.06 18.01 6.64
N LYS A 183 -0.10 17.74 7.22
CA LYS A 183 -1.11 16.81 6.69
C LYS A 183 -2.12 17.56 5.84
N SER A 184 -2.46 17.03 4.66
CA SER A 184 -3.53 17.56 3.81
C SER A 184 -4.85 16.82 4.01
N LYS A 185 -4.80 15.49 4.23
CA LYS A 185 -5.99 14.65 4.36
C LYS A 185 -5.78 13.53 5.37
N ILE A 186 -6.87 13.16 6.06
CA ILE A 186 -6.92 11.99 6.92
C ILE A 186 -8.08 11.12 6.44
N SER A 187 -7.81 9.85 6.11
CA SER A 187 -8.83 8.84 5.90
C SER A 187 -8.90 7.94 7.14
N LYS A 188 -10.11 7.74 7.66
CA LYS A 188 -10.39 6.84 8.80
C LYS A 188 -11.27 5.69 8.31
N PRO A 189 -11.22 4.52 8.96
CA PRO A 189 -12.13 3.42 8.64
C PRO A 189 -13.59 3.87 8.71
N THR A 190 -14.35 3.60 7.66
CA THR A 190 -15.80 3.85 7.58
C THR A 190 -16.60 2.55 7.61
N ILE A 191 -15.92 1.41 7.50
CA ILE A 191 -16.46 0.07 7.56
C ILE A 191 -15.90 -0.63 8.79
N SER A 192 -16.74 -1.31 9.56
CA SER A 192 -16.28 -2.03 10.75
C SER A 192 -15.41 -3.24 10.38
N LYS A 193 -14.49 -3.60 11.26
CA LYS A 193 -13.64 -4.78 11.10
C LYS A 193 -14.46 -6.07 10.86
N LYS A 194 -15.65 -6.18 11.48
CA LYS A 194 -16.53 -7.35 11.32
C LYS A 194 -16.98 -7.51 9.86
N ILE A 195 -17.29 -6.40 9.17
CA ILE A 195 -17.75 -6.42 7.77
C ILE A 195 -16.61 -6.83 6.85
N ILE A 196 -15.41 -6.24 7.01
CA ILE A 196 -14.28 -6.52 6.12
C ILE A 196 -13.59 -7.85 6.38
N GLN A 197 -13.90 -8.52 7.51
CA GLN A 197 -13.24 -9.76 7.92
C GLN A 197 -13.41 -10.90 6.91
N ALA A 198 -14.55 -10.98 6.23
CA ALA A 198 -14.79 -12.00 5.19
C ALA A 198 -13.85 -11.77 4.00
N GLU A 199 -13.71 -10.54 3.52
CA GLU A 199 -12.82 -10.20 2.39
C GLU A 199 -11.35 -10.45 2.74
N ILE A 200 -10.93 -10.13 3.98
CA ILE A 200 -9.57 -10.44 4.47
C ILE A 200 -9.32 -11.94 4.46
N LYS A 201 -10.30 -12.75 4.89
CA LYS A 201 -10.19 -14.21 4.89
C LYS A 201 -10.08 -14.76 3.47
N ASP A 202 -10.90 -14.24 2.55
CA ASP A 202 -10.88 -14.64 1.15
C ASP A 202 -9.55 -14.26 0.49
N TRP A 203 -9.03 -13.05 0.74
CA TRP A 203 -7.70 -12.62 0.30
C TRP A 203 -6.61 -13.59 0.75
N LYS A 204 -6.52 -13.86 2.06
CA LYS A 204 -5.47 -14.73 2.63
C LYS A 204 -5.55 -16.15 2.08
N LYS A 205 -6.77 -16.69 1.91
CA LYS A 205 -6.99 -18.00 1.30
C LYS A 205 -6.53 -18.01 -0.16
N THR A 206 -6.89 -16.98 -0.93
CA THR A 206 -6.54 -16.86 -2.34
C THR A 206 -5.02 -16.78 -2.53
N VAL A 207 -4.33 -15.92 -1.78
CA VAL A 207 -2.86 -15.82 -1.83
C VAL A 207 -2.19 -17.14 -1.46
N LYS A 208 -2.65 -17.80 -0.39
CA LYS A 208 -2.11 -19.11 0.02
C LYS A 208 -2.26 -20.15 -1.08
N ASN A 209 -3.43 -20.24 -1.71
CA ASN A 209 -3.69 -21.20 -2.78
C ASN A 209 -2.86 -20.86 -4.03
N LEU A 210 -2.74 -19.59 -4.39
CA LEU A 210 -1.91 -19.17 -5.52
C LEU A 210 -0.44 -19.51 -5.34
N ILE A 211 0.10 -19.34 -4.13
CA ILE A 211 1.47 -19.75 -3.81
C ILE A 211 1.62 -21.27 -4.00
N ALA A 212 0.70 -22.05 -3.48
CA ALA A 212 0.74 -23.51 -3.60
C ALA A 212 0.66 -24.03 -5.04
N LEU A 213 0.00 -23.29 -5.95
CA LEU A 213 -0.05 -23.61 -7.38
C LEU A 213 1.26 -23.33 -8.13
N ASN A 214 2.13 -22.50 -7.54
CA ASN A 214 3.40 -22.06 -8.15
C ASN A 214 4.64 -22.61 -7.41
N SER A 215 4.44 -23.51 -6.45
CA SER A 215 5.51 -24.13 -5.65
C SER A 215 6.05 -25.39 -6.29
#